data_4aa9a6e7282c482281ecd1ae4952312d
#
_entry.id   4aa9a6e7282c482281ecd1ae4952312d
#
_cell.length_a   1.000
_cell.length_b   1.000
_cell.length_c   1.000
_cell.angle_alpha   90.00
_cell.angle_beta   90.00
_cell.angle_gamma   90.00
#
_symmetry.space_group_name_H-M   'P 1'
#
loop_
_entity.id
_entity.type
_entity.pdbx_description
1 polymer ?
#
loop_
_entity_poly.entity_id
_entity_poly.type
_entity_poly.pdbx_seq_one_letter_code
_entity_poly.pdbx_strand_id
1 'polypeptide(L)'
;SGAEEFINQHQDADGIIGHFGLGFYSAFMVADKVEIITKSYKDEPAVHWTCDGSPEFTLENSDKTERGTEIVLHIAEDSKEFLDEWKIRELLNKYNKFMPIPIKFGTKKETLPLPEGAAEDAKPEEIEVDDIINNTNPAWTKAPSELSDEDYQNFYRELYPMQFEEPLFHIHLNVDYPFNLTGILFFPKLGNNINIDKDRIQLYQNQVFVTDEVKGIVPDFLMLLRGVIDSPDIPLNVSRSYLQADGAVKKISAHITKKVADKMSSLMNQNREDYEQKWNDIKVVIEYGMISEDKFFEKSDKFALYPTVDGKYFTWDELNTAIKDNQTNKDGKLVILYASDVDGQDQYIQIAKEKGYEVILLDSPISSHLIQKLESTKENVTFVRVDADHINNLIEKDEVKISKLSDEDKEKLKTQITEGINNKS
;
A
#
# COMPACT_ATOMS: atom_id res chain seq x y z
N SER A 1 -19.42 -11.23 38.50
CA SER A 1 -18.31 -12.18 38.35
C SER A 1 -17.00 -11.41 38.42
N GLY A 2 -15.86 -12.07 38.75
CA GLY A 2 -14.56 -11.40 38.80
C GLY A 2 -14.15 -10.77 37.46
N ALA A 3 -14.58 -11.33 36.33
CA ALA A 3 -14.36 -10.77 35.01
C ALA A 3 -15.19 -9.48 34.79
N GLU A 4 -16.43 -9.46 35.25
CA GLU A 4 -17.31 -8.30 35.16
C GLU A 4 -16.84 -7.15 36.08
N GLU A 5 -16.37 -7.49 37.26
CA GLU A 5 -15.76 -6.54 38.19
C GLU A 5 -14.45 -5.96 37.63
N PHE A 6 -13.62 -6.79 37.00
CA PHE A 6 -12.38 -6.36 36.33
C PHE A 6 -12.68 -5.44 35.13
N ILE A 7 -13.63 -5.81 34.28
CA ILE A 7 -14.02 -4.99 33.11
C ILE A 7 -14.61 -3.64 33.58
N ASN A 8 -15.43 -3.65 34.64
CA ASN A 8 -16.01 -2.42 35.16
C ASN A 8 -14.99 -1.49 35.83
N GLN A 9 -13.91 -2.03 36.40
CA GLN A 9 -12.83 -1.27 37.00
C GLN A 9 -11.81 -0.76 35.99
N HIS A 10 -11.75 -1.35 34.79
CA HIS A 10 -10.75 -1.09 33.75
C HIS A 10 -11.40 -0.78 32.40
N GLN A 11 -12.57 -0.11 32.40
CA GLN A 11 -13.30 0.27 31.17
C GLN A 11 -12.48 1.15 30.22
N ASP A 12 -11.46 1.84 30.73
CA ASP A 12 -10.52 2.68 29.96
C ASP A 12 -9.14 2.02 29.79
N ALA A 13 -9.02 0.72 30.06
CA ALA A 13 -7.72 0.04 29.93
C ALA A 13 -7.42 -0.26 28.45
N ASP A 14 -6.62 0.57 27.82
CA ASP A 14 -6.12 0.44 26.45
C ASP A 14 -5.36 -0.89 26.15
N GLY A 15 -5.19 -1.75 27.15
CA GLY A 15 -4.43 -3.00 27.07
C GLY A 15 -5.28 -4.28 26.96
N ILE A 16 -6.62 -4.20 26.90
CA ILE A 16 -7.48 -5.39 26.79
C ILE A 16 -7.60 -5.82 25.32
N ILE A 17 -6.93 -6.91 24.95
CA ILE A 17 -6.94 -7.48 23.59
C ILE A 17 -8.25 -8.20 23.26
N GLY A 18 -8.90 -8.79 24.28
CA GLY A 18 -10.11 -9.61 24.11
C GLY A 18 -11.41 -8.79 24.21
N HIS A 19 -12.24 -8.81 23.16
CA HIS A 19 -13.52 -8.09 23.16
C HIS A 19 -14.74 -9.01 23.38
N PHE A 20 -14.65 -10.28 23.03
CA PHE A 20 -15.81 -11.19 22.96
C PHE A 20 -15.84 -12.25 24.06
N GLY A 21 -14.74 -12.43 24.80
CA GLY A 21 -14.64 -13.45 25.85
C GLY A 21 -14.70 -14.91 25.37
N LEU A 22 -14.59 -15.14 24.07
CA LEU A 22 -14.77 -16.46 23.44
C LEU A 22 -13.44 -17.14 23.03
N GLY A 23 -12.34 -16.43 23.05
CA GLY A 23 -11.05 -16.94 22.54
C GLY A 23 -10.58 -18.21 23.23
N PHE A 24 -10.85 -18.35 24.55
CA PHE A 24 -10.49 -19.53 25.30
C PHE A 24 -11.17 -20.81 24.78
N TYR A 25 -12.42 -20.73 24.33
CA TYR A 25 -13.15 -21.91 23.83
C TYR A 25 -12.52 -22.51 22.57
N SER A 26 -11.73 -21.76 21.84
CA SER A 26 -10.99 -22.28 20.68
C SER A 26 -9.96 -23.34 21.07
N ALA A 27 -9.53 -23.42 22.34
CA ALA A 27 -8.66 -24.48 22.84
C ALA A 27 -9.24 -25.90 22.61
N PHE A 28 -10.57 -26.01 22.73
CA PHE A 28 -11.26 -27.30 22.52
C PHE A 28 -11.40 -27.70 21.03
N MET A 29 -10.98 -26.84 20.11
CA MET A 29 -10.89 -27.22 18.69
C MET A 29 -9.68 -28.11 18.41
N VAL A 30 -8.67 -28.10 19.28
CA VAL A 30 -7.40 -28.79 19.10
C VAL A 30 -7.04 -29.69 20.30
N ALA A 31 -7.79 -29.63 21.39
CA ALA A 31 -7.50 -30.36 22.62
C ALA A 31 -8.71 -31.15 23.08
N ASP A 32 -8.48 -32.40 23.49
CA ASP A 32 -9.48 -33.29 24.12
C ASP A 32 -9.76 -32.91 25.58
N LYS A 33 -8.82 -32.23 26.22
CA LYS A 33 -8.90 -31.81 27.62
C LYS A 33 -8.10 -30.53 27.82
N VAL A 34 -8.61 -29.62 28.63
CA VAL A 34 -7.93 -28.38 29.01
C VAL A 34 -7.85 -28.31 30.54
N GLU A 35 -6.67 -27.95 31.05
CA GLU A 35 -6.44 -27.69 32.46
C GLU A 35 -5.97 -26.25 32.65
N ILE A 36 -6.46 -25.59 33.71
CA ILE A 36 -6.03 -24.24 34.11
C ILE A 36 -5.63 -24.30 35.58
N ILE A 37 -4.37 -23.96 35.86
CA ILE A 37 -3.84 -23.88 37.21
C ILE A 37 -3.51 -22.40 37.47
N THR A 38 -4.22 -21.74 38.37
CA THR A 38 -4.11 -20.33 38.57
C THR A 38 -4.06 -19.89 40.02
N LYS A 39 -3.23 -18.85 40.25
CA LYS A 39 -3.09 -18.17 41.55
C LYS A 39 -3.36 -16.69 41.36
N SER A 40 -4.39 -16.16 42.05
CA SER A 40 -4.75 -14.76 42.03
C SER A 40 -3.67 -13.89 42.69
N TYR A 41 -3.68 -12.57 42.38
CA TYR A 41 -2.93 -11.55 43.11
C TYR A 41 -3.50 -11.32 44.51
N LYS A 42 -4.76 -11.72 44.75
CA LYS A 42 -5.40 -11.69 46.06
C LYS A 42 -4.86 -12.84 46.91
N ASP A 43 -4.94 -12.71 48.22
CA ASP A 43 -4.53 -13.77 49.16
C ASP A 43 -5.59 -14.85 49.28
N GLU A 44 -5.84 -15.55 48.16
CA GLU A 44 -6.81 -16.64 48.03
C GLU A 44 -6.07 -17.92 47.63
N PRO A 45 -6.59 -19.13 47.94
CA PRO A 45 -5.99 -20.38 47.47
C PRO A 45 -5.86 -20.43 45.95
N ALA A 46 -4.81 -21.07 45.46
CA ALA A 46 -4.72 -21.40 44.03
C ALA A 46 -5.74 -22.49 43.67
N VAL A 47 -6.21 -22.45 42.44
CA VAL A 47 -7.21 -23.39 41.95
C VAL A 47 -6.74 -24.12 40.70
N HIS A 48 -7.22 -25.35 40.55
CA HIS A 48 -7.04 -26.19 39.37
C HIS A 48 -8.40 -26.48 38.75
N TRP A 49 -8.61 -25.96 37.55
CA TRP A 49 -9.82 -26.19 36.77
C TRP A 49 -9.52 -27.16 35.63
N THR A 50 -10.43 -28.11 35.38
CA THR A 50 -10.29 -29.09 34.31
C THR A 50 -11.60 -29.28 33.57
N CYS A 51 -11.57 -29.37 32.23
CA CYS A 51 -12.72 -29.62 31.39
C CYS A 51 -12.29 -30.41 30.13
N ASP A 52 -13.18 -31.27 29.64
CA ASP A 52 -13.02 -32.06 28.42
C ASP A 52 -13.85 -31.52 27.23
N GLY A 53 -14.36 -30.28 27.36
CA GLY A 53 -15.24 -29.66 26.37
C GLY A 53 -16.72 -29.97 26.56
N SER A 54 -17.09 -30.86 27.49
CA SER A 54 -18.46 -31.07 27.94
C SER A 54 -18.96 -29.90 28.81
N PRO A 55 -20.26 -29.80 29.12
CA PRO A 55 -20.77 -28.79 30.05
C PRO A 55 -20.26 -28.95 31.48
N GLU A 56 -19.68 -30.08 31.82
CA GLU A 56 -19.15 -30.40 33.15
C GLU A 56 -17.69 -30.01 33.27
N PHE A 57 -17.29 -29.52 34.42
CA PHE A 57 -15.90 -29.22 34.77
C PHE A 57 -15.62 -29.59 36.22
N THR A 58 -14.35 -29.77 36.56
CA THR A 58 -13.90 -29.91 37.93
C THR A 58 -13.15 -28.65 38.35
N LEU A 59 -13.27 -28.31 39.65
CA LEU A 59 -12.54 -27.20 40.26
C LEU A 59 -12.06 -27.66 41.65
N GLU A 60 -10.73 -27.71 41.80
CA GLU A 60 -10.06 -28.19 43.00
C GLU A 60 -9.03 -27.17 43.49
N ASN A 61 -8.58 -27.27 44.74
CA ASN A 61 -7.45 -26.48 45.23
C ASN A 61 -6.16 -26.97 44.58
N SER A 62 -5.23 -26.04 44.37
CA SER A 62 -3.90 -26.33 43.84
C SER A 62 -2.81 -25.84 44.81
N ASP A 63 -1.65 -26.53 44.78
CA ASP A 63 -0.47 -26.16 45.54
C ASP A 63 0.40 -25.06 44.90
N LYS A 64 -0.08 -24.42 43.82
CA LYS A 64 0.62 -23.30 43.14
C LYS A 64 0.81 -22.16 44.12
N THR A 65 2.04 -21.76 44.34
CA THR A 65 2.43 -20.69 45.27
C THR A 65 2.60 -19.35 44.59
N GLU A 66 3.09 -19.37 43.35
CA GLU A 66 3.38 -18.15 42.57
C GLU A 66 2.12 -17.62 41.86
N ARG A 67 1.98 -16.28 41.83
CA ARG A 67 0.98 -15.62 41.05
C ARG A 67 1.10 -15.94 39.56
N GLY A 68 0.02 -16.19 38.91
CA GLY A 68 -0.04 -16.43 37.46
C GLY A 68 -0.93 -17.59 37.10
N THR A 69 -1.07 -17.80 35.79
CA THR A 69 -1.95 -18.83 35.22
C THR A 69 -1.13 -19.73 34.30
N GLU A 70 -1.27 -21.05 34.49
CA GLU A 70 -0.75 -22.10 33.62
C GLU A 70 -1.94 -22.74 32.91
N ILE A 71 -1.84 -22.90 31.59
CA ILE A 71 -2.88 -23.52 30.75
C ILE A 71 -2.22 -24.73 30.07
N VAL A 72 -2.79 -25.90 30.28
CA VAL A 72 -2.32 -27.17 29.69
C VAL A 72 -3.37 -27.66 28.71
N LEU A 73 -2.99 -27.79 27.46
CA LEU A 73 -3.83 -28.34 26.40
C LEU A 73 -3.39 -29.78 26.11
N HIS A 74 -4.26 -30.75 26.36
CA HIS A 74 -4.06 -32.14 25.96
C HIS A 74 -4.48 -32.28 24.51
N ILE A 75 -3.50 -32.18 23.60
CA ILE A 75 -3.75 -32.09 22.17
C ILE A 75 -4.37 -33.39 21.63
N ALA A 76 -5.47 -33.24 20.90
CA ALA A 76 -6.19 -34.34 20.25
C ALA A 76 -5.34 -35.02 19.17
N GLU A 77 -5.67 -36.30 18.88
CA GLU A 77 -4.91 -37.15 17.95
C GLU A 77 -4.80 -36.55 16.55
N ASP A 78 -5.85 -35.91 16.06
CA ASP A 78 -5.94 -35.25 14.74
C ASP A 78 -5.26 -33.89 14.69
N SER A 79 -4.83 -33.36 15.83
CA SER A 79 -4.25 -32.03 15.97
C SER A 79 -2.78 -32.06 16.42
N LYS A 80 -2.11 -33.21 16.30
CA LYS A 80 -0.71 -33.41 16.75
C LYS A 80 0.32 -32.54 16.08
N GLU A 81 -0.01 -31.91 14.93
CA GLU A 81 0.87 -30.94 14.31
C GLU A 81 1.21 -29.75 15.23
N PHE A 82 0.32 -29.43 16.19
CA PHE A 82 0.55 -28.35 17.16
C PHE A 82 1.45 -28.77 18.35
N LEU A 83 1.96 -29.96 18.36
CA LEU A 83 3.04 -30.38 19.28
C LEU A 83 4.44 -30.10 18.69
N ASP A 84 4.51 -29.72 17.43
CA ASP A 84 5.76 -29.35 16.75
C ASP A 84 6.17 -27.92 17.09
N GLU A 85 7.41 -27.77 17.59
CA GLU A 85 7.95 -26.44 17.99
C GLU A 85 7.99 -25.45 16.81
N TRP A 86 8.37 -25.91 15.61
CA TRP A 86 8.45 -25.08 14.42
C TRP A 86 7.08 -24.58 14.01
N LYS A 87 6.06 -25.44 14.11
CA LYS A 87 4.67 -25.07 13.81
C LYS A 87 4.16 -23.99 14.76
N ILE A 88 4.43 -24.13 16.05
CA ILE A 88 4.04 -23.10 17.04
C ILE A 88 4.80 -21.80 16.80
N ARG A 89 6.10 -21.87 16.55
CA ARG A 89 6.92 -20.69 16.26
C ARG A 89 6.44 -19.95 15.00
N GLU A 90 6.08 -20.70 13.95
CA GLU A 90 5.48 -20.12 12.72
C GLU A 90 4.19 -19.37 13.04
N LEU A 91 3.27 -19.97 13.80
CA LEU A 91 2.01 -19.37 14.19
C LEU A 91 2.21 -18.11 15.07
N LEU A 92 3.10 -18.18 16.04
CA LEU A 92 3.42 -17.04 16.90
C LEU A 92 4.02 -15.88 16.09
N ASN A 93 4.94 -16.16 15.18
CA ASN A 93 5.52 -15.15 14.30
C ASN A 93 4.50 -14.55 13.35
N LYS A 94 3.53 -15.32 12.87
CA LYS A 94 2.50 -14.84 11.97
C LYS A 94 1.47 -13.93 12.67
N TYR A 95 0.96 -14.37 13.81
CA TYR A 95 -0.19 -13.74 14.45
C TYR A 95 0.16 -12.84 15.63
N ASN A 96 1.31 -13.06 16.27
CA ASN A 96 1.67 -12.43 17.53
C ASN A 96 2.95 -11.58 17.46
N LYS A 97 3.53 -11.43 16.27
CA LYS A 97 4.82 -10.77 16.03
C LYS A 97 4.96 -9.41 16.70
N PHE A 98 3.87 -8.67 16.81
CA PHE A 98 3.87 -7.31 17.33
C PHE A 98 2.95 -7.12 18.54
N MET A 99 2.55 -8.21 19.20
CA MET A 99 1.75 -8.10 20.41
C MET A 99 2.44 -7.21 21.47
N PRO A 100 1.69 -6.39 22.21
CA PRO A 100 2.26 -5.45 23.18
C PRO A 100 2.77 -6.12 24.46
N ILE A 101 2.59 -7.43 24.61
CA ILE A 101 3.04 -8.22 25.75
C ILE A 101 4.13 -9.18 25.27
N PRO A 102 5.30 -9.24 25.95
CA PRO A 102 6.38 -10.11 25.56
C PRO A 102 5.99 -11.59 25.65
N ILE A 103 6.32 -12.33 24.60
CA ILE A 103 6.07 -13.78 24.50
C ILE A 103 7.42 -14.49 24.49
N LYS A 104 7.70 -15.19 25.57
CA LYS A 104 8.85 -16.10 25.67
C LYS A 104 8.51 -17.44 25.02
N PHE A 105 9.36 -17.88 24.07
CA PHE A 105 9.24 -19.21 23.49
C PHE A 105 10.61 -19.89 23.38
N GLY A 106 10.94 -20.64 24.41
CA GLY A 106 12.25 -21.29 24.56
C GLY A 106 13.36 -20.31 24.94
N THR A 107 14.58 -20.68 24.60
CA THR A 107 15.81 -19.93 24.85
C THR A 107 16.60 -19.80 23.57
N LYS A 108 17.45 -18.77 23.50
CA LYS A 108 18.40 -18.57 22.40
C LYS A 108 19.80 -18.30 22.95
N LYS A 109 20.81 -18.61 22.15
CA LYS A 109 22.19 -18.23 22.46
C LYS A 109 22.45 -16.82 21.99
N GLU A 110 22.97 -15.99 22.83
CA GLU A 110 23.39 -14.62 22.53
C GLU A 110 24.88 -14.49 22.77
N THR A 111 25.58 -13.92 21.79
CA THR A 111 27.02 -13.68 21.87
C THR A 111 27.27 -12.33 22.51
N LEU A 112 27.90 -12.31 23.67
CA LEU A 112 28.26 -11.04 24.31
C LEU A 112 29.39 -10.34 23.54
N PRO A 113 29.30 -9.02 23.33
CA PRO A 113 30.39 -8.26 22.73
C PRO A 113 31.64 -8.38 23.62
N LEU A 114 32.80 -8.49 22.98
CA LEU A 114 34.06 -8.48 23.71
C LEU A 114 34.25 -7.14 24.41
N PRO A 115 34.74 -7.13 25.67
CA PRO A 115 35.03 -5.88 26.37
C PRO A 115 36.12 -5.08 25.62
N GLU A 116 36.05 -3.74 25.71
CA GLU A 116 37.08 -2.86 25.14
C GLU A 116 38.49 -3.25 25.71
N GLY A 117 39.41 -3.58 24.79
CA GLY A 117 40.77 -4.01 25.18
C GLY A 117 40.94 -5.53 25.30
N ALA A 118 39.98 -6.31 24.89
CA ALA A 118 40.13 -7.77 24.84
C ALA A 118 41.31 -8.17 23.92
N ALA A 119 41.97 -9.30 24.24
CA ALA A 119 43.06 -9.83 23.43
C ALA A 119 42.56 -10.23 22.02
N GLU A 120 43.42 -10.13 21.00
CA GLU A 120 43.04 -10.41 19.58
C GLU A 120 42.50 -11.84 19.36
N ASP A 121 42.82 -12.78 20.24
CA ASP A 121 42.40 -14.19 20.22
C ASP A 121 41.24 -14.49 21.19
N ALA A 122 40.70 -13.47 21.87
CA ALA A 122 39.59 -13.63 22.79
C ALA A 122 38.33 -14.09 22.02
N LYS A 123 37.73 -15.19 22.48
CA LYS A 123 36.45 -15.64 21.94
C LYS A 123 35.31 -14.98 22.71
N PRO A 124 34.28 -14.48 21.98
CA PRO A 124 33.09 -13.98 22.63
C PRO A 124 32.42 -15.06 23.49
N GLU A 125 31.89 -14.67 24.63
CA GLU A 125 31.13 -15.58 25.51
C GLU A 125 29.72 -15.73 24.95
N GLU A 126 29.25 -16.99 24.83
CA GLU A 126 27.87 -17.29 24.51
C GLU A 126 27.10 -17.53 25.79
N ILE A 127 26.02 -16.78 25.98
CA ILE A 127 25.07 -16.96 27.07
C ILE A 127 23.73 -17.45 26.55
N GLU A 128 23.03 -18.24 27.34
CA GLU A 128 21.66 -18.62 27.04
C GLU A 128 20.69 -17.63 27.66
N VAL A 129 19.83 -17.02 26.84
CA VAL A 129 18.84 -16.04 27.27
C VAL A 129 17.45 -16.46 26.83
N ASP A 130 16.43 -15.91 27.49
CA ASP A 130 15.04 -16.12 27.09
C ASP A 130 14.83 -15.64 25.65
N ASP A 131 14.20 -16.48 24.81
CA ASP A 131 13.83 -16.10 23.45
C ASP A 131 12.47 -15.38 23.46
N ILE A 132 12.51 -14.04 23.46
CA ILE A 132 11.33 -13.21 23.29
C ILE A 132 11.10 -13.03 21.79
N ILE A 133 10.04 -13.64 21.28
CA ILE A 133 9.82 -13.81 19.84
C ILE A 133 9.09 -12.64 19.18
N ASN A 134 8.52 -11.74 19.94
CA ASN A 134 7.75 -10.62 19.43
C ASN A 134 8.38 -9.27 19.75
N ASN A 135 8.11 -8.30 18.88
CA ASN A 135 8.48 -6.89 19.08
C ASN A 135 7.29 -6.16 19.73
N THR A 136 7.40 -5.83 21.01
CA THR A 136 6.30 -5.19 21.77
C THR A 136 6.16 -3.69 21.50
N ASN A 137 7.12 -3.08 20.82
CA ASN A 137 7.16 -1.63 20.55
C ASN A 137 7.57 -1.36 19.10
N PRO A 138 6.75 -1.80 18.12
CA PRO A 138 7.07 -1.64 16.71
C PRO A 138 7.07 -0.17 16.27
N ALA A 139 7.74 0.11 15.16
CA ALA A 139 7.98 1.47 14.70
C ALA A 139 6.71 2.30 14.51
N TRP A 140 5.60 1.71 14.08
CA TRP A 140 4.34 2.46 13.83
C TRP A 140 3.64 2.97 15.11
N THR A 141 4.01 2.49 16.29
CA THR A 141 3.46 2.96 17.57
C THR A 141 4.14 4.21 18.08
N LYS A 142 5.29 4.58 17.50
CA LYS A 142 6.07 5.74 17.85
C LYS A 142 5.64 6.97 17.07
N ALA A 143 5.90 8.16 17.59
CA ALA A 143 5.69 9.39 16.83
C ALA A 143 6.69 9.48 15.65
N PRO A 144 6.31 10.06 14.48
CA PRO A 144 7.24 10.22 13.36
C PRO A 144 8.53 10.97 13.70
N SER A 145 8.47 11.88 14.67
CA SER A 145 9.63 12.65 15.15
C SER A 145 10.64 11.85 15.97
N GLU A 146 10.26 10.65 16.40
CA GLU A 146 11.12 9.76 17.21
C GLU A 146 11.86 8.73 16.33
N LEU A 147 11.59 8.73 15.02
CA LEU A 147 12.14 7.75 14.08
C LEU A 147 13.06 8.42 13.06
N SER A 148 14.20 7.80 12.84
CA SER A 148 15.12 8.10 11.75
C SER A 148 14.77 7.32 10.47
N ASP A 149 15.37 7.70 9.34
CA ASP A 149 15.22 6.94 8.09
C ASP A 149 15.72 5.49 8.23
N GLU A 150 16.76 5.27 9.04
CA GLU A 150 17.27 3.93 9.34
C GLU A 150 16.25 3.09 10.12
N ASP A 151 15.50 3.67 11.06
CA ASP A 151 14.44 2.98 11.78
C ASP A 151 13.33 2.50 10.85
N TYR A 152 12.94 3.32 9.85
CA TYR A 152 11.97 2.93 8.84
C TYR A 152 12.48 1.80 7.94
N GLN A 153 13.75 1.83 7.53
CA GLN A 153 14.37 0.78 6.75
C GLN A 153 14.46 -0.54 7.54
N ASN A 154 14.89 -0.47 8.81
CA ASN A 154 14.96 -1.64 9.68
C ASN A 154 13.58 -2.25 9.90
N PHE A 155 12.56 -1.40 10.09
CA PHE A 155 11.18 -1.87 10.21
C PHE A 155 10.67 -2.51 8.92
N TYR A 156 11.00 -1.98 7.74
CA TYR A 156 10.67 -2.61 6.46
C TYR A 156 11.30 -4.00 6.32
N ARG A 157 12.58 -4.15 6.68
CA ARG A 157 13.29 -5.44 6.70
C ARG A 157 12.71 -6.42 7.72
N GLU A 158 12.26 -5.91 8.86
CA GLU A 158 11.55 -6.71 9.87
C GLU A 158 10.24 -7.27 9.32
N LEU A 159 9.45 -6.46 8.60
CA LEU A 159 8.19 -6.90 7.99
C LEU A 159 8.42 -7.89 6.84
N TYR A 160 9.43 -7.63 6.00
CA TYR A 160 9.68 -8.35 4.76
C TYR A 160 11.13 -8.85 4.67
N PRO A 161 11.52 -9.82 5.49
CA PRO A 161 12.92 -10.28 5.60
C PRO A 161 13.47 -10.92 4.31
N MET A 162 12.60 -11.35 3.39
CA MET A 162 12.99 -11.92 2.10
C MET A 162 13.08 -10.88 0.96
N GLN A 163 12.78 -9.61 1.26
CA GLN A 163 12.89 -8.53 0.30
C GLN A 163 14.25 -7.85 0.44
N PHE A 164 15.03 -7.86 -0.65
CA PHE A 164 16.37 -7.28 -0.68
C PHE A 164 16.36 -5.81 -1.17
N GLU A 165 15.29 -5.41 -1.86
CA GLU A 165 15.12 -4.04 -2.34
C GLU A 165 14.48 -3.16 -1.28
N GLU A 166 15.07 -1.98 -1.09
CA GLU A 166 14.51 -0.97 -0.18
C GLU A 166 13.31 -0.26 -0.82
N PRO A 167 12.35 0.18 0.00
CA PRO A 167 11.24 0.97 -0.50
C PRO A 167 11.71 2.34 -1.00
N LEU A 168 11.02 2.89 -1.97
CA LEU A 168 11.32 4.22 -2.53
C LEU A 168 11.15 5.34 -1.49
N PHE A 169 10.13 5.23 -0.66
CA PHE A 169 9.79 6.11 0.45
C PHE A 169 8.68 5.48 1.29
N HIS A 170 8.39 6.10 2.42
CA HIS A 170 7.35 5.67 3.35
C HIS A 170 6.35 6.81 3.66
N ILE A 171 5.19 6.40 4.15
CA ILE A 171 4.18 7.29 4.71
C ILE A 171 3.85 6.81 6.11
N HIS A 172 4.13 7.62 7.11
CA HIS A 172 3.76 7.34 8.49
C HIS A 172 2.36 7.90 8.77
N LEU A 173 1.45 7.03 9.16
CA LEU A 173 0.11 7.37 9.60
C LEU A 173 0.12 7.49 11.12
N ASN A 174 -0.30 8.65 11.63
CA ASN A 174 -0.43 8.90 13.06
C ASN A 174 -1.58 9.88 13.27
N VAL A 175 -2.76 9.35 13.59
CA VAL A 175 -4.01 10.08 13.75
C VAL A 175 -4.68 9.63 15.03
N ASP A 176 -5.07 10.56 15.87
CA ASP A 176 -5.75 10.34 17.14
C ASP A 176 -7.19 10.90 17.16
N TYR A 177 -7.54 11.72 16.16
CA TYR A 177 -8.88 12.30 16.02
C TYR A 177 -9.21 12.57 14.54
N PRO A 178 -10.42 12.31 14.05
CA PRO A 178 -11.65 11.82 14.71
C PRO A 178 -11.70 10.28 14.86
N PHE A 179 -10.66 9.58 14.59
CA PHE A 179 -10.47 8.13 14.76
C PHE A 179 -8.99 7.86 15.06
N ASN A 180 -8.73 6.73 15.68
CA ASN A 180 -7.36 6.29 15.92
C ASN A 180 -6.85 5.49 14.73
N LEU A 181 -5.77 5.94 14.12
CA LEU A 181 -5.11 5.26 13.02
C LEU A 181 -3.62 5.48 13.11
N THR A 182 -2.89 4.41 13.29
CA THR A 182 -1.43 4.39 13.17
C THR A 182 -1.01 3.44 12.07
N GLY A 183 0.23 3.55 11.61
CA GLY A 183 0.74 2.67 10.59
C GLY A 183 1.87 3.26 9.79
N ILE A 184 2.54 2.42 9.03
CA ILE A 184 3.58 2.84 8.09
C ILE A 184 3.32 2.13 6.78
N LEU A 185 3.10 2.90 5.73
CA LEU A 185 2.96 2.41 4.37
C LEU A 185 4.27 2.65 3.61
N PHE A 186 4.70 1.67 2.87
CA PHE A 186 5.91 1.72 2.04
C PHE A 186 5.55 1.62 0.57
N PHE A 187 6.17 2.47 -0.24
CA PHE A 187 6.13 2.36 -1.69
C PHE A 187 7.25 1.44 -2.16
N PRO A 188 6.92 0.23 -2.62
CA PRO A 188 7.92 -0.67 -3.17
C PRO A 188 8.40 -0.17 -4.52
N LYS A 189 9.57 -0.62 -4.93
CA LYS A 189 10.06 -0.43 -6.28
C LYS A 189 9.31 -1.40 -7.20
N LEU A 190 8.38 -0.88 -8.00
CA LEU A 190 7.45 -1.74 -8.75
C LEU A 190 8.01 -2.19 -10.08
N GLY A 191 9.12 -1.97 -10.56
CA GLY A 191 9.65 -2.45 -11.84
C GLY A 191 8.57 -2.87 -12.87
N ASN A 192 8.95 -3.42 -13.98
CA ASN A 192 8.01 -3.87 -15.03
C ASN A 192 7.19 -5.14 -14.66
N ASN A 193 7.51 -5.80 -13.56
CA ASN A 193 6.82 -7.02 -13.09
C ASN A 193 6.04 -6.70 -11.79
N ILE A 194 4.79 -6.34 -11.94
CA ILE A 194 3.87 -6.12 -10.82
C ILE A 194 3.49 -7.49 -10.23
N ASN A 195 4.20 -7.92 -9.21
CA ASN A 195 3.88 -9.14 -8.48
C ASN A 195 2.96 -8.77 -7.30
N ILE A 196 1.66 -8.83 -7.54
CA ILE A 196 0.61 -8.36 -6.61
C ILE A 196 0.42 -9.30 -5.40
N ASP A 197 0.98 -10.51 -5.42
CA ASP A 197 0.47 -11.61 -4.58
C ASP A 197 1.23 -11.91 -3.29
N LYS A 198 2.35 -11.28 -2.95
CA LYS A 198 3.15 -11.79 -1.83
C LYS A 198 3.34 -10.87 -0.63
N ASP A 199 3.31 -9.57 -0.80
CA ASP A 199 3.63 -8.64 0.28
C ASP A 199 2.57 -7.55 0.35
N ARG A 200 1.53 -7.80 1.14
CA ARG A 200 0.36 -6.95 1.28
C ARG A 200 0.48 -6.02 2.49
N ILE A 201 -0.39 -5.02 2.53
CA ILE A 201 -0.62 -4.26 3.74
C ILE A 201 -1.25 -5.19 4.78
N GLN A 202 -0.69 -5.20 5.98
CA GLN A 202 -1.19 -5.97 7.11
C GLN A 202 -2.03 -5.07 8.02
N LEU A 203 -3.22 -5.55 8.38
CA LEU A 203 -4.09 -4.87 9.33
C LEU A 203 -3.88 -5.43 10.74
N TYR A 204 -3.71 -4.52 11.67
CA TYR A 204 -3.64 -4.77 13.10
C TYR A 204 -4.76 -4.02 13.83
N GLN A 205 -5.09 -4.49 15.00
CA GLN A 205 -5.92 -3.80 15.98
C GLN A 205 -5.25 -3.89 17.35
N ASN A 206 -4.76 -2.76 17.87
CA ASN A 206 -3.96 -2.70 19.07
C ASN A 206 -2.78 -3.68 19.04
N GLN A 207 -2.00 -3.64 17.95
CA GLN A 207 -0.83 -4.50 17.70
C GLN A 207 -1.14 -6.00 17.55
N VAL A 208 -2.42 -6.40 17.52
CA VAL A 208 -2.85 -7.78 17.25
C VAL A 208 -3.17 -7.92 15.78
N PHE A 209 -2.53 -8.88 15.10
CA PHE A 209 -2.78 -9.14 13.69
C PHE A 209 -4.24 -9.53 13.44
N VAL A 210 -4.83 -8.94 12.43
CA VAL A 210 -6.22 -9.19 11.99
C VAL A 210 -6.23 -9.93 10.66
N THR A 211 -5.68 -9.30 9.61
CA THR A 211 -5.70 -9.84 8.25
C THR A 211 -4.68 -9.10 7.36
N ASP A 212 -4.29 -9.73 6.29
CA ASP A 212 -3.57 -9.13 5.16
C ASP A 212 -4.48 -8.83 3.95
N GLU A 213 -5.77 -9.12 4.08
CA GLU A 213 -6.80 -8.77 3.11
C GLU A 213 -7.51 -7.47 3.52
N VAL A 214 -6.93 -6.33 3.13
CA VAL A 214 -7.42 -4.99 3.50
C VAL A 214 -8.38 -4.38 2.47
N LYS A 215 -8.95 -5.21 1.58
CA LYS A 215 -9.94 -4.77 0.60
C LYS A 215 -11.14 -4.08 1.27
N GLY A 216 -11.46 -2.89 0.78
CA GLY A 216 -12.56 -2.07 1.33
C GLY A 216 -12.17 -1.17 2.51
N ILE A 217 -10.97 -1.35 3.10
CA ILE A 217 -10.39 -0.43 4.11
C ILE A 217 -9.43 0.53 3.44
N VAL A 218 -8.56 -0.01 2.60
CA VAL A 218 -7.60 0.74 1.81
C VAL A 218 -8.16 0.84 0.40
N PRO A 219 -8.09 2.03 -0.25
CA PRO A 219 -8.46 2.18 -1.64
C PRO A 219 -7.72 1.20 -2.55
N ASP A 220 -8.39 0.72 -3.59
CA ASP A 220 -7.85 -0.34 -4.47
C ASP A 220 -6.48 0.02 -5.08
N PHE A 221 -6.27 1.28 -5.45
CA PHE A 221 -4.98 1.72 -6.01
C PHE A 221 -3.80 1.64 -5.03
N LEU A 222 -4.08 1.63 -3.72
CA LEU A 222 -3.08 1.49 -2.67
C LEU A 222 -2.78 0.03 -2.31
N MET A 223 -3.50 -0.94 -2.91
CA MET A 223 -3.21 -2.37 -2.72
C MET A 223 -1.83 -2.80 -3.27
N LEU A 224 -1.19 -1.94 -4.05
CA LEU A 224 0.20 -2.12 -4.51
C LEU A 224 1.24 -1.73 -3.47
N LEU A 225 0.82 -1.06 -2.40
CA LEU A 225 1.70 -0.68 -1.30
C LEU A 225 1.91 -1.84 -0.33
N ARG A 226 2.93 -1.71 0.49
CA ARG A 226 3.28 -2.62 1.57
C ARG A 226 3.19 -1.89 2.91
N GLY A 227 3.20 -2.61 4.01
CA GLY A 227 3.26 -2.00 5.34
C GLY A 227 2.22 -2.48 6.31
N VAL A 228 1.92 -1.62 7.26
CA VAL A 228 1.03 -1.91 8.38
C VAL A 228 0.04 -0.77 8.57
N ILE A 229 -1.19 -1.14 8.87
CA ILE A 229 -2.23 -0.25 9.38
C ILE A 229 -2.73 -0.83 10.69
N ASP A 230 -2.82 -0.01 11.73
CA ASP A 230 -3.35 -0.37 13.04
C ASP A 230 -4.43 0.64 13.44
N SER A 231 -5.64 0.14 13.70
CA SER A 231 -6.76 0.98 14.13
C SER A 231 -7.75 0.20 14.99
N PRO A 232 -8.01 0.66 16.23
CA PRO A 232 -9.05 0.09 17.08
C PRO A 232 -10.46 0.40 16.59
N ASP A 233 -10.61 1.43 15.74
CA ASP A 233 -11.92 1.92 15.27
C ASP A 233 -12.46 1.15 14.06
N ILE A 234 -11.69 0.20 13.52
CA ILE A 234 -12.15 -0.68 12.45
C ILE A 234 -13.00 -1.80 13.09
N PRO A 235 -14.31 -1.87 12.77
CA PRO A 235 -15.17 -2.86 13.35
C PRO A 235 -14.83 -4.27 12.83
N LEU A 236 -14.58 -5.17 13.76
CA LEU A 236 -14.30 -6.58 13.47
C LEU A 236 -15.51 -7.43 13.83
N ASN A 237 -15.70 -8.53 13.09
CA ASN A 237 -16.62 -9.58 13.53
C ASN A 237 -16.01 -10.45 14.65
N VAL A 238 -16.79 -11.38 15.19
CA VAL A 238 -16.36 -12.27 16.28
C VAL A 238 -15.10 -13.08 15.91
N SER A 239 -14.97 -13.49 14.66
CA SER A 239 -13.82 -14.25 14.17
C SER A 239 -12.60 -13.39 13.82
N ARG A 240 -12.73 -12.06 13.86
CA ARG A 240 -11.74 -11.06 13.41
C ARG A 240 -11.31 -11.22 11.94
N SER A 241 -11.93 -12.11 11.20
CA SER A 241 -11.55 -12.45 9.82
C SER A 241 -12.35 -11.69 8.76
N TYR A 242 -13.40 -10.97 9.16
CA TYR A 242 -14.27 -10.26 8.23
C TYR A 242 -14.46 -8.80 8.67
N LEU A 243 -14.24 -7.91 7.73
CA LEU A 243 -14.35 -6.47 7.93
C LEU A 243 -15.74 -6.00 7.48
N GLN A 244 -16.44 -5.29 8.34
CA GLN A 244 -17.71 -4.68 7.96
C GLN A 244 -17.42 -3.33 7.30
N ALA A 245 -17.97 -3.13 6.09
CA ALA A 245 -17.92 -1.84 5.42
C ALA A 245 -18.82 -0.85 6.19
N ASP A 246 -18.22 -0.11 7.10
CA ASP A 246 -18.88 0.90 7.94
C ASP A 246 -18.46 2.32 7.54
N GLY A 247 -19.19 3.31 8.06
CA GLY A 247 -18.87 4.72 7.92
C GLY A 247 -17.49 5.11 8.46
N ALA A 248 -17.00 4.44 9.50
CA ALA A 248 -15.65 4.61 10.03
C ALA A 248 -14.58 4.19 9.01
N VAL A 249 -14.76 3.03 8.39
CA VAL A 249 -13.84 2.51 7.35
C VAL A 249 -13.73 3.48 6.17
N LYS A 250 -14.84 4.04 5.69
CA LYS A 250 -14.83 5.05 4.61
C LYS A 250 -14.06 6.31 4.99
N LYS A 251 -14.15 6.77 6.23
CA LYS A 251 -13.39 7.93 6.72
C LYS A 251 -11.90 7.62 6.78
N ILE A 252 -11.53 6.44 7.26
CA ILE A 252 -10.14 5.97 7.32
C ILE A 252 -9.56 5.89 5.89
N SER A 253 -10.28 5.25 4.97
CA SER A 253 -9.90 5.14 3.55
C SER A 253 -9.67 6.52 2.91
N ALA A 254 -10.61 7.45 3.09
CA ALA A 254 -10.49 8.82 2.58
C ALA A 254 -9.29 9.57 3.19
N HIS A 255 -8.99 9.34 4.48
CA HIS A 255 -7.83 9.93 5.15
C HIS A 255 -6.52 9.39 4.59
N ILE A 256 -6.41 8.07 4.39
CA ILE A 256 -5.24 7.44 3.78
C ILE A 256 -5.01 8.00 2.38
N THR A 257 -6.06 8.06 1.55
CA THR A 257 -6.01 8.67 0.21
C THR A 257 -5.44 10.10 0.25
N LYS A 258 -5.94 10.91 1.19
CA LYS A 258 -5.45 12.29 1.39
C LYS A 258 -3.97 12.31 1.76
N LYS A 259 -3.55 11.49 2.72
CA LYS A 259 -2.14 11.41 3.18
C LYS A 259 -1.19 10.99 2.07
N VAL A 260 -1.62 10.04 1.22
CA VAL A 260 -0.84 9.63 0.04
C VAL A 260 -0.68 10.81 -0.92
N ALA A 261 -1.76 11.50 -1.29
CA ALA A 261 -1.70 12.66 -2.17
C ALA A 261 -0.84 13.80 -1.60
N ASP A 262 -0.95 14.07 -0.30
CA ASP A 262 -0.15 15.08 0.38
C ASP A 262 1.35 14.69 0.39
N LYS A 263 1.69 13.41 0.57
CA LYS A 263 3.07 12.92 0.49
C LYS A 263 3.63 13.05 -0.91
N MET A 264 2.86 12.68 -1.96
CA MET A 264 3.29 12.85 -3.36
C MET A 264 3.60 14.33 -3.66
N SER A 265 2.69 15.22 -3.27
CA SER A 265 2.90 16.67 -3.44
C SER A 265 4.14 17.16 -2.67
N SER A 266 4.37 16.66 -1.47
CA SER A 266 5.55 17.01 -0.67
C SER A 266 6.85 16.56 -1.33
N LEU A 267 6.92 15.32 -1.81
CA LEU A 267 8.10 14.78 -2.49
C LEU A 267 8.42 15.57 -3.76
N MET A 268 7.40 15.87 -4.57
CA MET A 268 7.54 16.67 -5.78
C MET A 268 8.12 18.06 -5.47
N ASN A 269 7.63 18.72 -4.40
CA ASN A 269 8.06 20.05 -4.02
C ASN A 269 9.45 20.08 -3.36
N GLN A 270 9.82 19.02 -2.63
CA GLN A 270 11.10 18.95 -1.94
C GLN A 270 12.27 18.71 -2.91
N ASN A 271 12.11 17.78 -3.83
CA ASN A 271 13.13 17.46 -4.81
C ASN A 271 12.49 16.88 -6.08
N ARG A 272 12.19 17.77 -7.02
CA ARG A 272 11.55 17.40 -8.29
C ARG A 272 12.38 16.42 -9.11
N GLU A 273 13.69 16.60 -9.18
CA GLU A 273 14.58 15.73 -9.95
C GLU A 273 14.56 14.29 -9.42
N ASP A 274 14.65 14.12 -8.09
CA ASP A 274 14.54 12.80 -7.43
C ASP A 274 13.16 12.19 -7.68
N TYR A 275 12.11 13.00 -7.67
CA TYR A 275 10.74 12.55 -7.94
C TYR A 275 10.58 12.06 -9.39
N GLU A 276 11.12 12.80 -10.35
CA GLU A 276 11.13 12.43 -11.77
C GLU A 276 11.89 11.11 -12.01
N GLN A 277 13.02 10.90 -11.34
CA GLN A 277 13.77 9.64 -11.40
C GLN A 277 12.97 8.44 -10.88
N LYS A 278 12.11 8.64 -9.89
CA LYS A 278 11.25 7.60 -9.31
C LYS A 278 9.93 7.41 -10.08
N TRP A 279 9.64 8.28 -11.04
CA TRP A 279 8.33 8.30 -11.73
C TRP A 279 7.93 6.95 -12.31
N ASN A 280 8.85 6.25 -12.97
CA ASN A 280 8.54 4.95 -13.58
C ASN A 280 8.11 3.88 -12.56
N ASP A 281 8.58 3.97 -11.33
CA ASP A 281 8.24 3.04 -10.26
C ASP A 281 6.92 3.40 -9.55
N ILE A 282 6.49 4.67 -9.60
CA ILE A 282 5.29 5.15 -8.89
C ILE A 282 4.11 5.46 -9.81
N LYS A 283 4.35 5.66 -11.12
CA LYS A 283 3.33 6.11 -12.09
C LYS A 283 2.05 5.27 -12.07
N VAL A 284 2.16 3.95 -12.02
CA VAL A 284 0.99 3.04 -12.06
C VAL A 284 0.09 3.25 -10.86
N VAL A 285 0.65 3.44 -9.65
CA VAL A 285 -0.13 3.73 -8.44
C VAL A 285 -0.86 5.06 -8.58
N ILE A 286 -0.15 6.09 -9.07
CA ILE A 286 -0.73 7.43 -9.25
C ILE A 286 -1.83 7.41 -10.31
N GLU A 287 -1.56 6.85 -11.48
CA GLU A 287 -2.52 6.74 -12.58
C GLU A 287 -3.77 5.97 -12.16
N TYR A 288 -3.60 4.85 -11.43
CA TYR A 288 -4.73 4.07 -10.91
C TYR A 288 -5.53 4.87 -9.88
N GLY A 289 -4.86 5.60 -8.99
CA GLY A 289 -5.51 6.52 -8.06
C GLY A 289 -6.32 7.61 -8.77
N MET A 290 -5.77 8.18 -9.84
CA MET A 290 -6.47 9.18 -10.66
C MET A 290 -7.72 8.61 -11.34
N ILE A 291 -7.69 7.35 -11.75
CA ILE A 291 -8.82 6.69 -12.40
C ILE A 291 -9.91 6.33 -11.38
N SER A 292 -9.54 5.79 -10.23
CA SER A 292 -10.46 5.16 -9.28
C SER A 292 -11.00 6.10 -8.21
N GLU A 293 -10.28 7.20 -7.88
CA GLU A 293 -10.57 8.07 -6.73
C GLU A 293 -10.66 9.55 -7.13
N ASP A 294 -11.88 10.09 -7.22
CA ASP A 294 -12.09 11.49 -7.64
C ASP A 294 -11.33 12.50 -6.78
N LYS A 295 -11.31 12.31 -5.46
CA LYS A 295 -10.58 13.19 -4.53
C LYS A 295 -9.07 13.13 -4.70
N PHE A 296 -8.55 12.00 -5.15
CA PHE A 296 -7.14 11.86 -5.49
C PHE A 296 -6.85 12.54 -6.82
N PHE A 297 -7.73 12.35 -7.81
CA PHE A 297 -7.65 13.03 -9.11
C PHE A 297 -7.61 14.55 -8.97
N GLU A 298 -8.50 15.14 -8.17
CA GLU A 298 -8.53 16.61 -7.94
C GLU A 298 -7.20 17.18 -7.43
N LYS A 299 -6.43 16.37 -6.71
CA LYS A 299 -5.13 16.76 -6.16
C LYS A 299 -3.95 16.44 -7.08
N SER A 300 -4.15 15.53 -8.03
CA SER A 300 -3.07 14.96 -8.85
C SER A 300 -2.34 15.99 -9.71
N ASP A 301 -2.97 17.08 -10.09
CA ASP A 301 -2.34 18.17 -10.87
C ASP A 301 -1.06 18.73 -10.21
N LYS A 302 -0.88 18.51 -8.91
CA LYS A 302 0.30 18.97 -8.15
C LYS A 302 1.48 18.00 -8.19
N PHE A 303 1.25 16.74 -8.59
CA PHE A 303 2.28 15.69 -8.50
C PHE A 303 2.22 14.65 -9.62
N ALA A 304 1.16 14.57 -10.41
CA ALA A 304 1.13 13.71 -11.57
C ALA A 304 2.02 14.29 -12.68
N LEU A 305 2.88 13.45 -13.23
CA LEU A 305 3.79 13.82 -14.30
C LEU A 305 3.40 13.18 -15.62
N TYR A 306 3.62 13.94 -16.68
CA TYR A 306 3.43 13.53 -18.07
C TYR A 306 4.79 13.55 -18.76
N PRO A 307 5.53 12.42 -18.74
CA PRO A 307 6.83 12.37 -19.41
C PRO A 307 6.68 12.49 -20.92
N THR A 308 7.61 13.16 -21.58
CA THR A 308 7.69 13.18 -23.04
C THR A 308 8.61 12.09 -23.54
N VAL A 309 8.50 11.77 -24.82
CA VAL A 309 9.42 10.86 -25.52
C VAL A 309 10.87 11.35 -25.55
N ASP A 310 11.10 12.63 -25.23
CA ASP A 310 12.43 13.25 -25.09
C ASP A 310 12.97 13.23 -23.67
N GLY A 311 12.26 12.61 -22.72
CA GLY A 311 12.67 12.51 -21.32
C GLY A 311 12.45 13.78 -20.49
N LYS A 312 11.66 14.75 -20.97
CA LYS A 312 11.18 15.86 -20.15
C LYS A 312 9.96 15.41 -19.35
N TYR A 313 9.76 16.02 -18.19
CA TYR A 313 8.60 15.75 -17.34
C TYR A 313 7.79 17.03 -17.16
N PHE A 314 6.49 16.95 -17.39
CA PHE A 314 5.56 18.06 -17.19
C PHE A 314 4.48 17.71 -16.16
N THR A 315 4.12 18.65 -15.32
CA THR A 315 2.81 18.63 -14.65
C THR A 315 1.71 18.97 -15.67
N TRP A 316 0.45 18.82 -15.28
CA TRP A 316 -0.67 19.15 -16.17
C TRP A 316 -0.62 20.59 -16.70
N ASP A 317 -0.39 21.55 -15.81
CA ASP A 317 -0.35 22.98 -16.17
C ASP A 317 0.87 23.32 -17.04
N GLU A 318 2.02 22.72 -16.77
CA GLU A 318 3.24 22.88 -17.56
C GLU A 318 3.06 22.32 -18.98
N LEU A 319 2.46 21.13 -19.10
CA LEU A 319 2.15 20.52 -20.39
C LEU A 319 1.23 21.42 -21.21
N ASN A 320 0.11 21.87 -20.61
CA ASN A 320 -0.82 22.76 -21.27
C ASN A 320 -0.13 24.04 -21.76
N THR A 321 0.70 24.64 -20.93
CA THR A 321 1.44 25.84 -21.28
C THR A 321 2.40 25.60 -22.45
N ALA A 322 3.11 24.45 -22.42
CA ALA A 322 4.11 24.11 -23.43
C ALA A 322 3.51 23.86 -24.82
N ILE A 323 2.30 23.25 -24.88
CA ILE A 323 1.72 22.81 -26.16
C ILE A 323 0.62 23.71 -26.70
N LYS A 324 0.05 24.59 -25.89
CA LYS A 324 -1.14 25.41 -26.22
C LYS A 324 -1.05 26.10 -27.55
N ASP A 325 0.06 26.78 -27.83
CA ASP A 325 0.20 27.61 -29.04
C ASP A 325 0.35 26.76 -30.30
N ASN A 326 0.93 25.57 -30.18
CA ASN A 326 1.23 24.74 -31.34
C ASN A 326 0.26 23.55 -31.51
N GLN A 327 -0.39 23.09 -30.47
CA GLN A 327 -1.25 21.92 -30.47
C GLN A 327 -2.73 22.21 -30.15
N THR A 328 -3.18 23.41 -30.33
CA THR A 328 -4.62 23.76 -30.33
C THR A 328 -5.18 23.60 -31.73
N ASN A 329 -6.28 22.84 -31.86
CA ASN A 329 -6.94 22.64 -33.14
C ASN A 329 -7.88 23.81 -33.52
N LYS A 330 -8.47 23.79 -34.74
CA LYS A 330 -9.40 24.81 -35.24
C LYS A 330 -10.62 25.04 -34.35
N ASP A 331 -11.04 24.01 -33.57
CA ASP A 331 -12.21 24.07 -32.68
C ASP A 331 -11.84 24.58 -31.29
N GLY A 332 -10.60 25.01 -31.08
CA GLY A 332 -10.09 25.49 -29.80
C GLY A 332 -9.78 24.38 -28.78
N LYS A 333 -9.74 23.12 -29.21
CA LYS A 333 -9.35 21.99 -28.33
C LYS A 333 -7.85 21.82 -28.32
N LEU A 334 -7.31 21.58 -27.13
CA LEU A 334 -5.92 21.20 -26.93
C LEU A 334 -5.73 19.72 -27.32
N VAL A 335 -4.87 19.47 -28.28
CA VAL A 335 -4.57 18.12 -28.76
C VAL A 335 -3.26 17.63 -28.13
N ILE A 336 -3.37 16.65 -27.23
CA ILE A 336 -2.22 16.02 -26.60
C ILE A 336 -1.82 14.80 -27.43
N LEU A 337 -0.68 14.90 -28.10
CA LEU A 337 -0.11 13.77 -28.83
C LEU A 337 0.58 12.83 -27.86
N TYR A 338 0.35 11.53 -28.01
CA TYR A 338 1.00 10.54 -27.18
C TYR A 338 1.53 9.33 -27.96
N ALA A 339 2.59 8.76 -27.44
CA ALA A 339 3.12 7.46 -27.86
C ALA A 339 2.97 6.43 -26.74
N SER A 340 2.74 5.19 -27.07
CA SER A 340 2.71 4.05 -26.16
C SER A 340 3.91 3.11 -26.30
N ASP A 341 4.63 3.22 -27.41
CA ASP A 341 5.81 2.44 -27.76
C ASP A 341 6.77 3.35 -28.56
N VAL A 342 7.82 3.79 -27.91
CA VAL A 342 8.78 4.73 -28.54
C VAL A 342 9.47 4.12 -29.75
N ASP A 343 9.89 2.86 -29.65
CA ASP A 343 10.63 2.19 -30.72
C ASP A 343 9.72 1.88 -31.91
N GLY A 344 8.54 1.31 -31.65
CA GLY A 344 7.57 0.98 -32.68
C GLY A 344 6.95 2.20 -33.37
N GLN A 345 6.95 3.36 -32.72
CA GLN A 345 6.35 4.60 -33.23
C GLN A 345 7.37 5.67 -33.58
N ASP A 346 8.67 5.35 -33.60
CA ASP A 346 9.77 6.33 -33.80
C ASP A 346 9.57 7.22 -35.02
N GLN A 347 9.21 6.65 -36.17
CA GLN A 347 9.01 7.43 -37.41
C GLN A 347 7.95 8.51 -37.23
N TYR A 348 6.84 8.23 -36.58
CA TYR A 348 5.75 9.18 -36.34
C TYR A 348 6.16 10.23 -35.32
N ILE A 349 6.92 9.82 -34.30
CA ILE A 349 7.49 10.71 -33.27
C ILE A 349 8.42 11.71 -33.90
N GLN A 350 9.35 11.29 -34.79
CA GLN A 350 10.27 12.19 -35.45
C GLN A 350 9.54 13.22 -36.32
N ILE A 351 8.54 12.79 -37.09
CA ILE A 351 7.73 13.70 -37.91
C ILE A 351 6.96 14.71 -37.03
N ALA A 352 6.44 14.29 -35.89
CA ALA A 352 5.77 15.21 -34.94
C ALA A 352 6.76 16.24 -34.38
N LYS A 353 7.98 15.83 -34.03
CA LYS A 353 9.06 16.72 -33.57
C LYS A 353 9.49 17.74 -34.62
N GLU A 354 9.61 17.33 -35.88
CA GLU A 354 9.91 18.25 -36.99
C GLU A 354 8.84 19.35 -37.14
N LYS A 355 7.61 19.07 -36.76
CA LYS A 355 6.51 20.04 -36.69
C LYS A 355 6.53 20.91 -35.42
N GLY A 356 7.46 20.66 -34.49
CA GLY A 356 7.54 21.31 -33.20
C GLY A 356 6.46 20.87 -32.23
N TYR A 357 5.91 19.66 -32.39
CA TYR A 357 4.93 19.09 -31.46
C TYR A 357 5.62 18.35 -30.33
N GLU A 358 5.12 18.50 -29.10
CA GLU A 358 5.50 17.66 -27.97
C GLU A 358 4.66 16.39 -27.99
N VAL A 359 5.30 15.26 -27.77
CA VAL A 359 4.66 13.94 -27.67
C VAL A 359 4.92 13.37 -26.29
N ILE A 360 3.88 13.10 -25.54
CA ILE A 360 4.02 12.45 -24.22
C ILE A 360 4.09 10.93 -24.35
N LEU A 361 4.69 10.28 -23.37
CA LEU A 361 4.78 8.83 -23.27
C LEU A 361 3.71 8.31 -22.30
N LEU A 362 2.77 7.51 -22.81
CA LEU A 362 1.76 6.81 -22.03
C LEU A 362 1.88 5.30 -22.30
N ASP A 363 2.80 4.66 -21.61
CA ASP A 363 3.21 3.25 -21.78
C ASP A 363 2.69 2.30 -20.68
N SER A 364 1.85 2.82 -19.78
CA SER A 364 1.23 2.05 -18.71
C SER A 364 0.10 1.15 -19.24
N PRO A 365 -0.13 -0.04 -18.67
CA PRO A 365 -1.24 -0.91 -19.04
C PRO A 365 -2.63 -0.28 -18.89
N ILE A 366 -2.74 0.78 -18.07
CA ILE A 366 -3.98 1.49 -17.77
C ILE A 366 -4.10 2.85 -18.47
N SER A 367 -3.16 3.19 -19.36
CA SER A 367 -3.11 4.49 -20.05
C SER A 367 -4.42 4.83 -20.80
N SER A 368 -5.09 3.85 -21.42
CA SER A 368 -6.36 4.09 -22.11
C SER A 368 -7.48 4.56 -21.15
N HIS A 369 -7.52 4.01 -19.94
CA HIS A 369 -8.48 4.43 -18.91
C HIS A 369 -8.13 5.81 -18.34
N LEU A 370 -6.83 6.09 -18.18
CA LEU A 370 -6.36 7.43 -17.78
C LEU A 370 -6.74 8.48 -18.79
N ILE A 371 -6.52 8.23 -20.09
CA ILE A 371 -6.92 9.12 -21.19
C ILE A 371 -8.42 9.41 -21.11
N GLN A 372 -9.24 8.37 -21.01
CA GLN A 372 -10.70 8.51 -20.90
C GLN A 372 -11.10 9.37 -19.68
N LYS A 373 -10.45 9.17 -18.53
CA LYS A 373 -10.68 9.98 -17.33
C LYS A 373 -10.30 11.43 -17.55
N LEU A 374 -9.14 11.69 -18.14
CA LEU A 374 -8.65 13.04 -18.43
C LEU A 374 -9.58 13.77 -19.43
N GLU A 375 -9.96 13.14 -20.55
CA GLU A 375 -10.86 13.73 -21.55
C GLU A 375 -12.27 14.00 -21.01
N SER A 376 -12.76 13.15 -20.09
CA SER A 376 -14.08 13.34 -19.46
C SER A 376 -14.10 14.42 -18.39
N THR A 377 -12.95 14.75 -17.81
CA THR A 377 -12.86 15.63 -16.63
C THR A 377 -12.23 17.00 -16.98
N LYS A 378 -11.26 17.01 -17.87
CA LYS A 378 -10.59 18.25 -18.33
C LYS A 378 -11.33 18.82 -19.54
N GLU A 379 -11.65 20.09 -19.46
CA GLU A 379 -12.38 20.77 -20.55
C GLU A 379 -11.49 21.02 -21.77
N ASN A 380 -12.06 20.87 -22.96
CA ASN A 380 -11.43 21.21 -24.24
C ASN A 380 -10.07 20.51 -24.49
N VAL A 381 -9.94 19.26 -24.10
CA VAL A 381 -8.75 18.44 -24.29
C VAL A 381 -9.12 17.18 -25.08
N THR A 382 -8.24 16.76 -25.96
CA THR A 382 -8.32 15.44 -26.62
C THR A 382 -6.95 14.83 -26.75
N PHE A 383 -6.89 13.50 -26.61
CA PHE A 383 -5.65 12.73 -26.75
C PHE A 383 -5.65 12.02 -28.10
N VAL A 384 -4.56 12.16 -28.83
CA VAL A 384 -4.40 11.52 -30.15
C VAL A 384 -3.08 10.74 -30.16
N ARG A 385 -3.17 9.45 -30.50
CA ARG A 385 -1.95 8.65 -30.64
C ARG A 385 -1.18 9.10 -31.88
N VAL A 386 0.13 9.24 -31.74
CA VAL A 386 0.99 9.85 -32.74
C VAL A 386 0.92 9.18 -34.13
N ASP A 387 0.56 7.89 -34.18
CA ASP A 387 0.41 7.06 -35.38
C ASP A 387 -1.05 6.86 -35.83
N ALA A 388 -1.99 7.57 -35.24
CA ALA A 388 -3.43 7.39 -35.54
C ALA A 388 -3.81 7.84 -36.95
N ASP A 389 -3.11 8.82 -37.51
CA ASP A 389 -3.32 9.37 -38.86
C ASP A 389 -2.04 10.06 -39.36
N HIS A 390 -2.10 10.58 -40.60
CA HIS A 390 -1.04 11.42 -41.12
C HIS A 390 -0.87 12.68 -40.24
N ILE A 391 0.38 13.10 -40.00
CA ILE A 391 0.72 14.19 -39.09
C ILE A 391 -0.08 15.50 -39.33
N ASN A 392 -0.42 15.80 -40.58
CA ASN A 392 -1.18 16.98 -40.92
C ASN A 392 -2.65 16.89 -40.48
N ASN A 393 -3.16 15.70 -40.20
CA ASN A 393 -4.54 15.42 -39.79
C ASN A 393 -4.67 15.25 -38.28
N LEU A 394 -3.56 14.99 -37.58
CA LEU A 394 -3.56 14.78 -36.12
C LEU A 394 -4.02 16.03 -35.35
N ILE A 395 -3.65 17.21 -35.86
CA ILE A 395 -4.07 18.51 -35.32
C ILE A 395 -4.64 19.32 -36.46
N GLU A 396 -5.97 19.36 -36.55
CA GLU A 396 -6.66 20.15 -37.59
C GLU A 396 -6.50 21.64 -37.30
N LYS A 397 -5.75 22.34 -38.15
CA LYS A 397 -5.58 23.80 -38.12
C LYS A 397 -6.32 24.42 -39.28
N ASP A 398 -6.79 25.64 -39.11
CA ASP A 398 -7.26 26.48 -40.22
C ASP A 398 -6.04 26.85 -41.09
N GLU A 399 -5.56 25.92 -41.90
CA GLU A 399 -4.60 26.26 -42.94
C GLU A 399 -5.33 27.07 -44.02
N VAL A 400 -5.05 28.33 -44.05
CA VAL A 400 -5.26 29.10 -45.28
C VAL A 400 -4.30 28.51 -46.29
N LYS A 401 -4.76 27.50 -47.05
CA LYS A 401 -4.03 27.00 -48.21
C LYS A 401 -3.94 28.14 -49.21
N ILE A 402 -2.90 28.96 -49.07
CA ILE A 402 -2.55 29.94 -50.11
C ILE A 402 -2.08 29.10 -51.28
N SER A 403 -3.01 28.78 -52.15
CA SER A 403 -2.68 28.18 -53.43
C SER A 403 -1.72 29.11 -54.16
N LYS A 404 -0.54 28.63 -54.51
CA LYS A 404 0.43 29.36 -55.35
C LYS A 404 -0.05 29.53 -56.79
N LEU A 405 -1.18 28.90 -57.14
CA LEU A 405 -1.81 29.04 -58.44
C LEU A 405 -2.63 30.35 -58.48
N SER A 406 -2.46 31.09 -59.52
CA SER A 406 -3.35 32.22 -59.80
C SER A 406 -4.80 31.73 -59.94
N ASP A 407 -5.76 32.62 -59.74
CA ASP A 407 -7.17 32.25 -59.91
C ASP A 407 -7.47 31.81 -61.34
N GLU A 408 -6.74 32.32 -62.33
CA GLU A 408 -6.79 31.88 -63.73
C GLU A 408 -6.28 30.44 -63.91
N ASP A 409 -5.20 30.08 -63.21
CA ASP A 409 -4.65 28.69 -63.27
C ASP A 409 -5.55 27.70 -62.53
N LYS A 410 -6.22 28.12 -61.47
CA LYS A 410 -7.19 27.29 -60.75
C LYS A 410 -8.41 26.98 -61.67
N GLU A 411 -8.96 27.97 -62.39
CA GLU A 411 -10.06 27.76 -63.31
C GLU A 411 -9.64 26.89 -64.52
N LYS A 412 -8.44 27.09 -65.05
CA LYS A 412 -7.91 26.22 -66.13
C LYS A 412 -7.76 24.77 -65.65
N LEU A 413 -7.25 24.57 -64.45
CA LEU A 413 -7.09 23.21 -63.88
C LEU A 413 -8.47 22.55 -63.65
N LYS A 414 -9.42 23.32 -63.14
CA LYS A 414 -10.80 22.87 -62.89
C LYS A 414 -11.48 22.42 -64.21
N THR A 415 -11.33 23.24 -65.25
CA THR A 415 -11.87 22.93 -66.59
C THR A 415 -11.23 21.68 -67.15
N GLN A 416 -9.91 21.53 -67.09
CA GLN A 416 -9.20 20.34 -67.56
C GLN A 416 -9.58 19.07 -66.79
N ILE A 417 -9.76 19.14 -65.48
CA ILE A 417 -10.19 18.02 -64.65
C ILE A 417 -11.64 17.62 -65.03
N THR A 418 -12.53 18.59 -65.21
CA THR A 418 -13.93 18.36 -65.57
C THR A 418 -14.05 17.74 -66.95
N GLU A 419 -13.28 18.22 -67.94
CA GLU A 419 -13.22 17.65 -69.30
C GLU A 419 -12.61 16.24 -69.28
N GLY A 420 -11.59 16.01 -68.47
CA GLY A 420 -10.98 14.68 -68.34
C GLY A 420 -11.89 13.62 -67.66
N ILE A 421 -12.80 14.07 -66.79
CA ILE A 421 -13.82 13.19 -66.19
C ILE A 421 -14.94 12.88 -67.20
N ASN A 422 -15.41 13.90 -67.94
CA ASN A 422 -16.49 13.75 -68.90
C ASN A 422 -16.10 12.92 -70.14
N ASN A 423 -14.81 12.84 -70.47
CA ASN A 423 -14.30 12.02 -71.57
C ASN A 423 -14.06 10.55 -71.23
N LYS A 424 -14.32 10.16 -69.99
CA LYS A 424 -14.21 8.77 -69.50
C LYS A 424 -15.54 8.10 -69.16
N SER A 425 -16.67 8.75 -69.53
CA SER A 425 -18.03 8.19 -69.34
C SER A 425 -18.50 7.55 -70.64
#